data_93e8fe70e14a298db6a334fd8d0abb58
#
_entry.id   93e8fe70e14a298db6a334fd8d0abb58
#
_cell.length_a   1.000
_cell.length_b   1.000
_cell.length_c   1.000
_cell.angle_alpha   90.00
_cell.angle_beta   90.00
_cell.angle_gamma   90.00
#
_symmetry.space_group_name_H-M   'P 1'
#
loop_
_entity.id
_entity.type
_entity.pdbx_description
1 polymer ?
#
loop_
_entity_poly.entity_id
_entity_poly.type
_entity_poly.pdbx_seq_one_letter_code
_entity_poly.pdbx_strand_id
1 'polypeptide(L)'
;MDEFLWAEKYRPTNTDECILPTALKNTFKEFVAQGDIPNLILSGGPGVGKTTAAKALIEELGLTYMMINGSEESGIDVLRVKLKNFASTVSLHGGRKYLILDEADYLNAQSTQPALRGMIEEFSANCGFILTCNYKNRLIEPLQSRCSTIDFSV
;
A
#
# COMPACT_ATOMS: atom_id res chain seq x y z
N MET A 1 6.69 -23.80 -10.89
CA MET A 1 5.28 -23.71 -10.47
C MET A 1 5.08 -24.09 -9.00
N ASP A 2 5.58 -25.23 -8.58
CA ASP A 2 5.44 -25.67 -7.20
C ASP A 2 6.14 -24.75 -6.20
N GLU A 3 7.30 -24.23 -6.57
CA GLU A 3 8.03 -23.27 -5.71
C GLU A 3 7.23 -21.99 -5.50
N PHE A 4 6.59 -21.48 -6.55
CA PHE A 4 5.75 -20.29 -6.45
C PHE A 4 4.55 -20.53 -5.56
N LEU A 5 3.85 -21.64 -5.76
CA LEU A 5 2.69 -22.00 -4.94
C LEU A 5 3.09 -22.23 -3.48
N TRP A 6 4.25 -22.84 -3.26
CA TRP A 6 4.76 -23.09 -1.91
C TRP A 6 5.08 -21.79 -1.19
N ALA A 7 5.71 -20.83 -1.88
CA ALA A 7 6.04 -19.54 -1.31
C ALA A 7 4.79 -18.75 -0.91
N GLU A 8 3.75 -18.78 -1.75
CA GLU A 8 2.48 -18.13 -1.42
C GLU A 8 1.78 -18.80 -0.24
N LYS A 9 1.86 -20.12 -0.14
CA LYS A 9 1.24 -20.87 0.93
C LYS A 9 1.74 -20.45 2.31
N TYR A 10 3.02 -20.04 2.39
CA TYR A 10 3.63 -19.64 3.66
C TYR A 10 3.61 -18.12 3.90
N ARG A 11 3.00 -17.35 2.99
CA ARG A 11 2.83 -15.92 3.21
C ARG A 11 1.78 -15.68 4.28
N PRO A 12 2.04 -14.76 5.22
CA PRO A 12 1.01 -14.40 6.18
C PRO A 12 -0.22 -13.83 5.49
N THR A 13 -1.42 -14.27 5.92
CA THR A 13 -2.68 -13.81 5.37
C THR A 13 -3.45 -12.90 6.32
N ASN A 14 -2.91 -12.66 7.51
CA ASN A 14 -3.49 -11.74 8.47
C ASN A 14 -2.39 -11.12 9.32
N THR A 15 -2.75 -10.10 10.09
CA THR A 15 -1.78 -9.33 10.87
C THR A 15 -1.19 -10.12 12.04
N ASP A 16 -1.88 -11.13 12.52
CA ASP A 16 -1.38 -11.97 13.62
C ASP A 16 -0.24 -12.88 13.16
N GLU A 17 -0.24 -13.28 11.89
CA GLU A 17 0.81 -14.12 11.31
C GLU A 17 2.06 -13.32 10.94
N CYS A 18 1.96 -12.01 10.84
CA CYS A 18 3.10 -11.14 10.51
C CYS A 18 4.00 -10.97 11.72
N ILE A 19 5.32 -10.97 11.46
CA ILE A 19 6.31 -10.64 12.51
C ILE A 19 6.46 -9.14 12.54
N LEU A 20 5.80 -8.49 13.51
CA LEU A 20 5.77 -7.04 13.64
C LEU A 20 6.10 -6.63 15.07
N PRO A 21 6.71 -5.45 15.26
CA PRO A 21 6.78 -4.86 16.61
C PRO A 21 5.39 -4.74 17.22
N THR A 22 5.29 -4.89 18.52
CA THR A 22 4.00 -4.90 19.22
C THR A 22 3.16 -3.65 18.96
N ALA A 23 3.80 -2.48 18.92
CA ALA A 23 3.10 -1.22 18.67
C ALA A 23 2.45 -1.19 17.30
N LEU A 24 3.15 -1.68 16.26
CA LEU A 24 2.62 -1.75 14.90
C LEU A 24 1.49 -2.77 14.80
N LYS A 25 1.65 -3.89 15.47
CA LYS A 25 0.61 -4.93 15.51
C LYS A 25 -0.69 -4.38 16.09
N ASN A 26 -0.59 -3.62 17.18
CA ASN A 26 -1.75 -3.00 17.82
C ASN A 26 -2.42 -1.98 16.90
N THR A 27 -1.64 -1.16 16.19
CA THR A 27 -2.16 -0.20 15.23
C THR A 27 -2.92 -0.90 14.11
N PHE A 28 -2.37 -1.98 13.58
CA PHE A 28 -3.03 -2.75 12.52
C PHE A 28 -4.31 -3.41 13.02
N LYS A 29 -4.31 -3.90 14.25
CA LYS A 29 -5.52 -4.47 14.84
C LYS A 29 -6.63 -3.44 15.02
N GLU A 30 -6.28 -2.20 15.31
CA GLU A 30 -7.25 -1.10 15.35
C GLU A 30 -7.90 -0.87 13.99
N PHE A 31 -7.11 -0.89 12.91
CA PHE A 31 -7.65 -0.73 11.56
C PHE A 31 -8.62 -1.87 11.24
N VAL A 32 -8.26 -3.10 11.58
CA VAL A 32 -9.13 -4.26 11.39
C VAL A 32 -10.43 -4.11 12.18
N ALA A 33 -10.34 -3.66 13.42
CA ALA A 33 -11.51 -3.47 14.28
C ALA A 33 -12.45 -2.39 13.73
N GLN A 34 -11.90 -1.35 13.12
CA GLN A 34 -12.69 -0.27 12.50
C GLN A 34 -13.27 -0.68 11.15
N GLY A 35 -12.71 -1.71 10.51
CA GLY A 35 -13.13 -2.14 9.19
C GLY A 35 -12.69 -1.23 8.06
N ASP A 36 -11.75 -0.33 8.32
CA ASP A 36 -11.25 0.63 7.35
C ASP A 36 -9.77 0.91 7.59
N ILE A 37 -9.06 1.17 6.49
CA ILE A 37 -7.64 1.48 6.52
C ILE A 37 -7.45 2.87 5.94
N PRO A 38 -6.83 3.80 6.68
CA PRO A 38 -6.52 5.12 6.10
C PRO A 38 -5.45 4.99 5.03
N ASN A 39 -5.22 6.05 4.26
CA ASN A 39 -4.08 6.09 3.36
C ASN A 39 -2.79 6.03 4.19
N LEU A 40 -1.91 5.09 3.86
CA LEU A 40 -0.73 4.79 4.66
C LEU A 40 0.55 4.93 3.86
N ILE A 41 1.62 5.34 4.55
CA ILE A 41 2.99 5.19 4.08
C ILE A 41 3.69 4.26 5.07
N LEU A 42 4.17 3.12 4.58
CA LEU A 42 4.92 2.16 5.38
C LEU A 42 6.40 2.34 5.07
N SER A 43 7.15 2.84 6.03
CA SER A 43 8.55 3.19 5.86
C SER A 43 9.46 2.24 6.65
N GLY A 44 10.60 1.92 6.10
CA GLY A 44 11.58 1.07 6.75
C GLY A 44 12.52 0.42 5.75
N GLY A 45 13.63 -0.14 6.23
CA GLY A 45 14.62 -0.78 5.37
C GLY A 45 14.07 -1.98 4.61
N PRO A 46 14.82 -2.48 3.61
CA PRO A 46 14.39 -3.66 2.86
C PRO A 46 14.31 -4.88 3.78
N GLY A 47 13.37 -5.77 3.48
CA GLY A 47 13.24 -7.02 4.22
C GLY A 47 12.55 -6.92 5.57
N VAL A 48 11.95 -5.79 5.94
CA VAL A 48 11.25 -5.65 7.22
C VAL A 48 9.76 -6.04 7.16
N GLY A 49 9.28 -6.50 6.00
CA GLY A 49 7.94 -7.05 5.88
C GLY A 49 6.84 -6.04 5.58
N LYS A 50 7.16 -4.86 5.07
CA LYS A 50 6.18 -3.80 4.77
C LYS A 50 5.10 -4.26 3.80
N THR A 51 5.50 -4.79 2.66
CA THR A 51 4.57 -5.25 1.62
C THR A 51 3.73 -6.41 2.10
N THR A 52 4.35 -7.35 2.82
CA THR A 52 3.64 -8.50 3.38
C THR A 52 2.59 -8.05 4.38
N ALA A 53 2.93 -7.09 5.23
CA ALA A 53 2.00 -6.55 6.22
C ALA A 53 0.82 -5.83 5.56
N ALA A 54 1.08 -5.06 4.50
CA ALA A 54 0.02 -4.37 3.75
C ALA A 54 -0.96 -5.36 3.15
N LYS A 55 -0.46 -6.39 2.49
CA LYS A 55 -1.31 -7.44 1.90
C LYS A 55 -2.12 -8.16 2.95
N ALA A 56 -1.48 -8.55 4.06
CA ALA A 56 -2.15 -9.26 5.13
C ALA A 56 -3.29 -8.44 5.72
N LEU A 57 -3.08 -7.14 5.91
CA LEU A 57 -4.08 -6.24 6.45
C LEU A 57 -5.32 -6.17 5.55
N ILE A 58 -5.11 -6.01 4.25
CA ILE A 58 -6.20 -5.92 3.29
C ILE A 58 -6.93 -7.25 3.17
N GLU A 59 -6.20 -8.35 3.13
CA GLU A 59 -6.78 -9.70 3.03
C GLU A 59 -7.59 -10.06 4.27
N GLU A 60 -7.14 -9.64 5.44
CA GLU A 60 -7.87 -9.87 6.70
C GLU A 60 -9.23 -9.19 6.69
N LEU A 61 -9.33 -8.02 6.06
CA LEU A 61 -10.59 -7.30 5.91
C LEU A 61 -11.43 -7.78 4.72
N GLY A 62 -10.92 -8.71 3.92
CA GLY A 62 -11.63 -9.23 2.75
C GLY A 62 -11.80 -8.21 1.63
N LEU A 63 -10.91 -7.25 1.54
CA LEU A 63 -11.00 -6.16 0.56
C LEU A 63 -10.17 -6.47 -0.69
N THR A 64 -10.54 -5.83 -1.79
CA THR A 64 -9.83 -5.97 -3.06
C THR A 64 -8.64 -5.04 -3.12
N TYR A 65 -7.52 -5.51 -3.67
CA TYR A 65 -6.36 -4.65 -3.87
C TYR A 65 -5.66 -4.96 -5.20
N MET A 66 -4.90 -3.99 -5.65
CA MET A 66 -3.98 -4.13 -6.79
C MET A 66 -2.61 -3.62 -6.33
N MET A 67 -1.54 -4.28 -6.80
CA MET A 67 -0.19 -3.84 -6.46
C MET A 67 0.53 -3.31 -7.70
N ILE A 68 1.17 -2.16 -7.53
CA ILE A 68 2.03 -1.55 -8.53
C ILE A 68 3.39 -1.34 -7.91
N ASN A 69 4.45 -1.70 -8.62
CA ASN A 69 5.82 -1.49 -8.15
C ASN A 69 6.39 -0.21 -8.76
N GLY A 70 6.73 0.77 -7.91
CA GLY A 70 7.24 2.07 -8.33
C GLY A 70 8.57 2.01 -9.06
N SER A 71 9.39 1.01 -8.76
CA SER A 71 10.68 0.83 -9.44
C SER A 71 10.56 0.27 -10.85
N GLU A 72 9.43 -0.31 -11.19
CA GLU A 72 9.19 -0.92 -12.49
C GLU A 72 8.30 -0.06 -13.40
N GLU A 73 7.57 0.88 -12.84
CA GLU A 73 6.68 1.73 -13.64
C GLU A 73 7.45 2.76 -14.44
N SER A 74 7.10 2.88 -15.72
CA SER A 74 7.85 3.68 -16.68
C SER A 74 7.30 5.09 -16.91
N GLY A 75 6.33 5.55 -16.11
CA GLY A 75 5.87 6.91 -16.23
C GLY A 75 4.50 7.16 -15.65
N ILE A 76 4.17 8.44 -15.60
CA ILE A 76 2.97 8.96 -14.98
C ILE A 76 1.70 8.53 -15.72
N ASP A 77 1.76 8.48 -17.05
CA ASP A 77 0.58 8.14 -17.86
C ASP A 77 0.16 6.68 -17.66
N VAL A 78 1.14 5.79 -17.58
CA VAL A 78 0.88 4.37 -17.33
C VAL A 78 0.26 4.20 -15.94
N LEU A 79 0.81 4.87 -14.94
CA LEU A 79 0.29 4.82 -13.58
C LEU A 79 -1.14 5.35 -13.52
N ARG A 80 -1.41 6.48 -14.20
CA ARG A 80 -2.75 7.09 -14.21
C ARG A 80 -3.78 6.18 -14.84
N VAL A 81 -3.45 5.54 -15.97
CA VAL A 81 -4.38 4.64 -16.66
C VAL A 81 -4.69 3.43 -15.79
N LYS A 82 -3.68 2.80 -15.20
CA LYS A 82 -3.88 1.65 -14.31
C LYS A 82 -4.74 2.01 -13.11
N LEU A 83 -4.47 3.13 -12.49
CA LEU A 83 -5.18 3.57 -11.30
C LEU A 83 -6.63 3.94 -11.63
N LYS A 84 -6.85 4.68 -12.72
CA LYS A 84 -8.19 5.05 -13.16
C LYS A 84 -9.04 3.81 -13.44
N ASN A 85 -8.49 2.84 -14.16
CA ASN A 85 -9.21 1.62 -14.49
C ASN A 85 -9.56 0.84 -13.22
N PHE A 86 -8.62 0.72 -12.30
CA PHE A 86 -8.87 0.03 -11.05
C PHE A 86 -9.91 0.74 -10.18
N ALA A 87 -9.78 2.05 -10.02
CA ALA A 87 -10.68 2.83 -9.17
C ALA A 87 -12.09 2.95 -9.72
N SER A 88 -12.27 2.88 -11.05
CA SER A 88 -13.60 3.01 -11.66
C SER A 88 -14.38 1.70 -11.71
N THR A 89 -13.77 0.56 -11.46
CA THR A 89 -14.50 -0.70 -11.40
C THR A 89 -15.13 -0.90 -10.01
N VAL A 90 -16.30 -1.53 -9.99
CA VAL A 90 -17.00 -1.79 -8.73
C VAL A 90 -16.38 -3.00 -8.03
N SER A 91 -16.18 -2.91 -6.72
CA SER A 91 -15.71 -4.04 -5.93
C SER A 91 -16.80 -5.10 -5.83
N LEU A 92 -16.43 -6.37 -6.07
CA LEU A 92 -17.38 -7.48 -5.98
C LEU A 92 -17.86 -7.74 -4.54
N HIS A 93 -17.07 -7.33 -3.57
CA HIS A 93 -17.36 -7.58 -2.15
C HIS A 93 -17.80 -6.33 -1.39
N GLY A 94 -18.01 -5.22 -2.10
CA GLY A 94 -18.30 -3.94 -1.47
C GLY A 94 -17.05 -3.32 -0.84
N GLY A 95 -17.20 -2.15 -0.25
CA GLY A 95 -16.11 -1.44 0.40
C GLY A 95 -15.12 -0.78 -0.55
N ARG A 96 -14.12 -0.12 0.02
CA ARG A 96 -13.07 0.53 -0.75
C ARG A 96 -12.09 -0.49 -1.32
N LYS A 97 -11.59 -0.20 -2.49
CA LYS A 97 -10.45 -0.93 -3.03
C LYS A 97 -9.17 -0.27 -2.54
N TYR A 98 -8.08 -1.02 -2.57
CA TYR A 98 -6.80 -0.50 -2.12
C TYR A 98 -5.74 -0.68 -3.20
N LEU A 99 -4.93 0.35 -3.39
CA LEU A 99 -3.74 0.28 -4.22
C LEU A 99 -2.53 0.19 -3.30
N ILE A 100 -1.76 -0.87 -3.44
CA ILE A 100 -0.46 -0.98 -2.79
C ILE A 100 0.57 -0.51 -3.81
N LEU A 101 1.22 0.61 -3.53
CA LEU A 101 2.29 1.14 -4.37
C LEU A 101 3.61 0.83 -3.70
N ASP A 102 4.22 -0.26 -4.12
CA ASP A 102 5.47 -0.75 -3.56
C ASP A 102 6.64 0.07 -4.09
N GLU A 103 7.62 0.31 -3.25
CA GLU A 103 8.82 1.08 -3.60
C GLU A 103 8.49 2.46 -4.17
N ALA A 104 7.58 3.18 -3.52
CA ALA A 104 7.11 4.48 -4.00
C ALA A 104 8.22 5.55 -4.05
N ASP A 105 9.27 5.39 -3.27
CA ASP A 105 10.42 6.28 -3.26
C ASP A 105 11.27 6.20 -4.53
N TYR A 106 11.03 5.21 -5.40
CA TYR A 106 11.65 5.14 -6.73
C TYR A 106 10.92 5.99 -7.77
N LEU A 107 9.71 6.45 -7.48
CA LEU A 107 8.98 7.32 -8.40
C LEU A 107 9.66 8.69 -8.50
N ASN A 108 9.63 9.30 -9.68
CA ASN A 108 10.25 10.60 -9.89
C ASN A 108 9.60 11.67 -9.00
N ALA A 109 10.40 12.33 -8.18
CA ALA A 109 9.92 13.30 -7.20
C ALA A 109 9.41 14.60 -7.84
N GLN A 110 9.82 14.90 -9.08
CA GLN A 110 9.46 16.14 -9.76
C GLN A 110 8.25 16.00 -10.67
N SER A 111 7.91 14.78 -11.09
CA SER A 111 6.82 14.56 -12.05
C SER A 111 5.78 13.56 -11.53
N THR A 112 6.20 12.34 -11.22
CA THR A 112 5.27 11.26 -10.88
C THR A 112 4.69 11.40 -9.48
N GLN A 113 5.51 11.77 -8.50
CA GLN A 113 5.00 11.90 -7.13
C GLN A 113 3.98 13.02 -6.98
N PRO A 114 4.18 14.23 -7.55
CA PRO A 114 3.12 15.26 -7.50
C PRO A 114 1.82 14.83 -8.16
N ALA A 115 1.91 14.09 -9.26
CA ALA A 115 0.72 13.56 -9.92
C ALA A 115 0.04 12.48 -9.08
N LEU A 116 0.79 11.65 -8.41
CA LEU A 116 0.23 10.65 -7.49
C LEU A 116 -0.55 11.32 -6.37
N ARG A 117 -0.06 12.43 -5.83
CA ARG A 117 -0.79 13.20 -4.83
C ARG A 117 -2.18 13.61 -5.34
N GLY A 118 -2.23 14.12 -6.58
CA GLY A 118 -3.50 14.50 -7.21
C GLY A 118 -4.43 13.31 -7.40
N MET A 119 -3.88 12.17 -7.79
CA MET A 119 -4.67 10.94 -7.96
C MET A 119 -5.21 10.43 -6.63
N ILE A 120 -4.46 10.54 -5.56
CA ILE A 120 -4.94 10.16 -4.23
C ILE A 120 -6.18 10.99 -3.86
N GLU A 121 -6.14 12.29 -4.11
CA GLU A 121 -7.29 13.15 -3.86
C GLU A 121 -8.47 12.80 -4.75
N GLU A 122 -8.21 12.58 -6.04
CA GLU A 122 -9.25 12.33 -7.02
C GLU A 122 -10.00 11.02 -6.75
N PHE A 123 -9.27 9.97 -6.36
CA PHE A 123 -9.84 8.63 -6.23
C PHE A 123 -10.11 8.21 -4.78
N SER A 124 -9.91 9.08 -3.81
CA SER A 124 -10.00 8.73 -2.39
C SER A 124 -11.36 8.20 -1.94
N ALA A 125 -12.43 8.57 -2.65
CA ALA A 125 -13.76 8.07 -2.31
C ALA A 125 -13.91 6.57 -2.55
N ASN A 126 -13.24 6.05 -3.58
CA ASN A 126 -13.39 4.65 -4.01
C ASN A 126 -12.14 3.81 -3.80
N CYS A 127 -11.01 4.43 -3.58
CA CYS A 127 -9.72 3.75 -3.49
C CYS A 127 -8.88 4.29 -2.34
N GLY A 128 -8.39 3.39 -1.50
CA GLY A 128 -7.38 3.72 -0.51
C GLY A 128 -5.99 3.43 -1.06
N PHE A 129 -4.98 4.03 -0.49
CA PHE A 129 -3.60 3.95 -0.96
C PHE A 129 -2.69 3.52 0.18
N ILE A 130 -1.86 2.51 -0.07
CA ILE A 130 -0.81 2.10 0.84
C ILE A 130 0.50 2.14 0.08
N LEU A 131 1.37 3.07 0.46
CA LEU A 131 2.67 3.24 -0.16
C LEU A 131 3.73 2.59 0.73
N THR A 132 4.67 1.87 0.14
CA THR A 132 5.83 1.40 0.87
C THR A 132 7.07 2.14 0.38
N CYS A 133 8.03 2.36 1.25
CA CYS A 133 9.29 2.99 0.88
C CYS A 133 10.41 2.55 1.81
N ASN A 134 11.63 2.56 1.29
CA ASN A 134 12.82 2.32 2.10
C ASN A 134 13.32 3.63 2.71
N TYR A 135 13.17 4.73 1.98
CA TYR A 135 13.67 6.05 2.37
C TYR A 135 12.54 7.07 2.31
N LYS A 136 11.92 7.32 3.44
CA LYS A 136 10.81 8.26 3.56
C LYS A 136 11.17 9.66 3.06
N ASN A 137 12.41 10.09 3.25
CA ASN A 137 12.88 11.39 2.82
C ASN A 137 12.93 11.56 1.29
N ARG A 138 12.76 10.49 0.53
CA ARG A 138 12.65 10.56 -0.92
C ARG A 138 11.21 10.77 -1.40
N LEU A 139 10.25 10.69 -0.49
CA LEU A 139 8.86 11.04 -0.80
C LEU A 139 8.65 12.52 -0.57
N ILE A 140 7.94 13.18 -1.49
CA ILE A 140 7.65 14.60 -1.34
C ILE A 140 6.72 14.85 -0.16
N GLU A 141 6.84 16.00 0.47
CA GLU A 141 6.04 16.33 1.64
C GLU A 141 4.53 16.30 1.37
N PRO A 142 4.03 16.79 0.22
CA PRO A 142 2.59 16.68 -0.07
C PRO A 142 2.05 15.26 -0.05
N LEU A 143 2.84 14.26 -0.42
CA LEU A 143 2.44 12.85 -0.28
C LEU A 143 2.42 12.44 1.19
N GLN A 144 3.45 12.80 1.93
CA GLN A 144 3.54 12.47 3.34
C GLN A 144 2.38 13.06 4.15
N SER A 145 1.94 14.26 3.79
CA SER A 145 0.84 14.92 4.51
C SER A 145 -0.54 14.33 4.19
N ARG A 146 -0.67 13.62 3.06
CA ARG A 146 -1.94 12.97 2.69
C ARG A 146 -2.11 11.58 3.28
N CYS A 147 -1.08 11.03 3.88
CA CYS A 147 -1.07 9.67 4.39
C CYS A 147 -0.60 9.65 5.83
N SER A 148 -1.04 8.64 6.57
CA SER A 148 -0.48 8.36 7.89
C SER A 148 0.78 7.53 7.69
N THR A 149 1.88 7.92 8.33
CA THR A 149 3.15 7.22 8.20
C THR A 149 3.33 6.24 9.34
N ILE A 150 3.69 5.01 9.01
CA ILE A 150 4.04 3.97 9.97
C ILE A 150 5.48 3.57 9.70
N ASP A 151 6.32 3.65 10.73
CA ASP A 151 7.73 3.35 10.62
C ASP A 151 7.99 1.93 11.13
N PHE A 152 8.55 1.10 10.25
CA PHE A 152 8.91 -0.27 10.57
C PHE A 152 10.34 -0.38 11.11
N SER A 153 11.09 0.70 11.14
CA SER A 153 12.42 0.73 11.75
C SER A 153 12.26 0.69 13.26
N VAL A 154 12.89 -0.21 13.89
CA VAL A 154 12.81 -0.36 15.34
C VAL A 154 14.14 -0.01 15.98
#